data_1e581691b36e382f2343e99746a0703b
#
_entry.id   1e581691b36e382f2343e99746a0703b
#
_cell.length_a   1.000
_cell.length_b   1.000
_cell.length_c   1.000
_cell.angle_alpha   90.00
_cell.angle_beta   90.00
_cell.angle_gamma   90.00
#
_symmetry.space_group_name_H-M   'P 1'
#
loop_
_entity.id
_entity.type
_entity.pdbx_description
1 polymer ?
#
loop_
_entity_poly.entity_id
_entity_poly.type
_entity_poly.pdbx_seq_one_letter_code
_entity_poly.pdbx_strand_id
1 'polypeptide(L)'
;YVEGIQDGIADSPEKMKRYLDTIHTKAEVIDDLVNNLSVFSKLELSRLTFEFKEGDINLFMRDFVDDYRLDLEKNSIKLETDIPTDEVIVRMDYEKMSRVFSNLIDNAVKYRSEDNPTLSVSTMCSDGGVYVNISDNGIGIEENELKNVFEGFYRVDSSRSIKGSGLGLGIAKQIVEKHGGKIWLKSDGLGKGTTAVVFLPKI
;
A
#
# COMPACT_ATOMS: atom_id res chain seq x y z
N TYR A 1 3.11 7.78 28.08
CA TYR A 1 3.34 6.36 28.41
C TYR A 1 4.69 6.15 29.09
N VAL A 2 5.82 6.70 28.58
CA VAL A 2 7.13 6.62 29.25
C VAL A 2 7.05 7.30 30.62
N GLU A 3 6.52 8.50 30.71
CA GLU A 3 6.30 9.22 31.97
C GLU A 3 5.44 8.40 32.93
N GLY A 4 4.34 7.81 32.45
CA GLY A 4 3.49 6.95 33.29
C GLY A 4 4.18 5.69 33.82
N ILE A 5 5.22 5.19 33.13
CA ILE A 5 6.09 4.13 33.67
C ILE A 5 7.02 4.72 34.72
N GLN A 6 7.65 5.86 34.46
CA GLN A 6 8.56 6.53 35.39
C GLN A 6 7.90 6.98 36.68
N ASP A 7 6.65 7.44 36.59
CA ASP A 7 5.82 7.89 37.73
C ASP A 7 5.14 6.73 38.47
N GLY A 8 5.40 5.48 38.08
CA GLY A 8 4.84 4.29 38.73
C GLY A 8 3.33 4.07 38.48
N ILE A 9 2.73 4.76 37.50
CA ILE A 9 1.32 4.57 37.11
C ILE A 9 1.10 3.17 36.50
N ALA A 10 2.14 2.61 35.87
CA ALA A 10 2.14 1.22 35.39
C ALA A 10 2.43 0.24 36.55
N ASP A 11 1.50 0.14 37.48
CA ASP A 11 1.60 -0.51 38.78
C ASP A 11 1.36 -2.03 38.73
N SER A 12 1.09 -2.62 37.56
CA SER A 12 0.94 -4.05 37.37
C SER A 12 1.69 -4.54 36.12
N PRO A 13 2.07 -5.85 36.06
CA PRO A 13 2.70 -6.43 34.86
C PRO A 13 1.89 -6.23 33.59
N GLU A 14 0.57 -6.31 33.67
CA GLU A 14 -0.36 -6.17 32.55
C GLU A 14 -0.37 -4.71 32.04
N LYS A 15 -0.41 -3.72 32.97
CA LYS A 15 -0.32 -2.31 32.61
C LYS A 15 1.05 -1.97 32.02
N MET A 16 2.12 -2.49 32.62
CA MET A 16 3.48 -2.30 32.13
C MET A 16 3.60 -2.84 30.70
N LYS A 17 3.13 -4.08 30.47
CA LYS A 17 3.15 -4.67 29.11
C LYS A 17 2.38 -3.81 28.12
N ARG A 18 1.15 -3.39 28.45
CA ARG A 18 0.34 -2.53 27.56
C ARG A 18 1.03 -1.20 27.25
N TYR A 19 1.72 -0.60 28.21
CA TYR A 19 2.46 0.65 27.99
C TYR A 19 3.66 0.43 27.06
N LEU A 20 4.42 -0.65 27.27
CA LEU A 20 5.54 -1.04 26.42
C LEU A 20 5.09 -1.37 24.99
N ASP A 21 4.01 -2.15 24.83
CA ASP A 21 3.43 -2.47 23.53
C ASP A 21 2.98 -1.20 22.79
N THR A 22 2.41 -0.23 23.54
CA THR A 22 2.02 1.07 22.96
C THR A 22 3.23 1.89 22.52
N ILE A 23 4.27 1.93 23.33
CA ILE A 23 5.53 2.64 23.01
C ILE A 23 6.15 2.00 21.77
N HIS A 24 6.22 0.68 21.72
CA HIS A 24 6.76 -0.06 20.57
C HIS A 24 6.00 0.27 19.29
N THR A 25 4.67 0.14 19.32
CA THR A 25 3.82 0.48 18.15
C THR A 25 3.99 1.94 17.70
N LYS A 26 4.19 2.88 18.65
CA LYS A 26 4.44 4.29 18.29
C LYS A 26 5.83 4.50 17.70
N ALA A 27 6.84 3.77 18.17
CA ALA A 27 8.19 3.81 17.61
C ALA A 27 8.20 3.27 16.17
N GLU A 28 7.52 2.14 15.90
CA GLU A 28 7.35 1.60 14.54
C GLU A 28 6.70 2.62 13.59
N VAL A 29 5.62 3.30 14.04
CA VAL A 29 4.97 4.35 13.23
C VAL A 29 5.93 5.50 12.91
N ILE A 30 6.79 5.90 13.84
CA ILE A 30 7.77 6.98 13.61
C ILE A 30 8.83 6.50 12.61
N ASP A 31 9.31 5.27 12.74
CA ASP A 31 10.30 4.69 11.80
C ASP A 31 9.74 4.65 10.38
N ASP A 32 8.50 4.18 10.20
CA ASP A 32 7.81 4.18 8.92
C ASP A 32 7.67 5.59 8.33
N LEU A 33 7.34 6.59 9.17
CA LEU A 33 7.25 7.98 8.74
C LEU A 33 8.59 8.53 8.25
N VAL A 34 9.67 8.29 9.00
CA VAL A 34 11.03 8.73 8.63
C VAL A 34 11.48 8.05 7.34
N ASN A 35 11.26 6.74 7.21
CA ASN A 35 11.60 5.97 6.02
C ASN A 35 10.82 6.46 4.80
N ASN A 36 9.51 6.68 4.93
CA ASN A 36 8.68 7.21 3.85
C ASN A 36 9.11 8.62 3.44
N LEU A 37 9.39 9.51 4.40
CA LEU A 37 9.88 10.86 4.13
C LEU A 37 11.24 10.85 3.43
N SER A 38 12.16 9.97 3.87
CA SER A 38 13.48 9.81 3.23
C SER A 38 13.35 9.38 1.77
N VAL A 39 12.51 8.37 1.49
CA VAL A 39 12.28 7.90 0.11
C VAL A 39 11.59 8.96 -0.73
N PHE A 40 10.55 9.61 -0.20
CA PHE A 40 9.86 10.70 -0.88
C PHE A 40 10.84 11.83 -1.25
N SER A 41 11.67 12.27 -0.31
CA SER A 41 12.69 13.29 -0.56
C SER A 41 13.71 12.87 -1.62
N LYS A 42 14.17 11.60 -1.59
CA LYS A 42 15.09 11.07 -2.61
C LYS A 42 14.45 11.00 -4.00
N LEU A 43 13.16 10.69 -4.09
CA LEU A 43 12.40 10.68 -5.34
C LEU A 43 12.27 12.10 -5.90
N GLU A 44 11.83 13.06 -5.08
CA GLU A 44 11.69 14.48 -5.47
C GLU A 44 13.02 15.07 -5.98
N LEU A 45 14.12 14.72 -5.35
CA LEU A 45 15.46 15.18 -5.74
C LEU A 45 16.08 14.32 -6.86
N SER A 46 15.35 13.35 -7.43
CA SER A 46 15.86 12.39 -8.42
C SER A 46 17.15 11.67 -7.98
N ARG A 47 17.30 11.43 -6.68
CA ARG A 47 18.46 10.75 -6.07
C ARG A 47 18.22 9.28 -5.75
N LEU A 48 16.98 8.79 -5.93
CA LEU A 48 16.69 7.37 -5.75
C LEU A 48 17.25 6.62 -6.97
N THR A 49 18.10 5.63 -6.71
CA THR A 49 18.62 4.72 -7.74
C THR A 49 17.65 3.60 -8.02
N PHE A 50 17.59 3.16 -9.27
CA PHE A 50 16.75 2.05 -9.72
C PHE A 50 17.59 0.97 -10.37
N GLU A 51 17.35 -0.28 -10.02
CA GLU A 51 17.97 -1.47 -10.61
C GLU A 51 16.95 -2.20 -11.50
N PHE A 52 16.79 -1.72 -12.72
CA PHE A 52 15.85 -2.31 -13.68
C PHE A 52 16.33 -3.65 -14.20
N LYS A 53 15.46 -4.66 -14.13
CA LYS A 53 15.65 -6.01 -14.71
C LYS A 53 14.39 -6.40 -15.48
N GLU A 54 14.57 -7.23 -16.49
CA GLU A 54 13.45 -7.87 -17.18
C GLU A 54 12.91 -9.00 -16.31
N GLY A 55 11.59 -9.15 -16.27
CA GLY A 55 10.95 -10.21 -15.51
C GLY A 55 9.46 -10.32 -15.77
N ASP A 56 8.94 -11.50 -15.47
CA ASP A 56 7.53 -11.82 -15.59
C ASP A 56 6.73 -11.17 -14.45
N ILE A 57 5.89 -10.20 -14.79
CA ILE A 57 5.05 -9.50 -13.82
C ILE A 57 3.97 -10.42 -13.24
N ASN A 58 3.46 -11.40 -14.00
CA ASN A 58 2.45 -12.32 -13.49
C ASN A 58 3.04 -13.27 -12.45
N LEU A 59 4.25 -13.80 -12.68
CA LEU A 59 4.97 -14.59 -11.69
C LEU A 59 5.25 -13.76 -10.43
N PHE A 60 5.81 -12.56 -10.63
CA PHE A 60 6.10 -11.65 -9.52
C PHE A 60 4.85 -11.34 -8.68
N MET A 61 3.70 -11.07 -9.32
CA MET A 61 2.47 -10.76 -8.58
C MET A 61 1.91 -11.98 -7.85
N ARG A 62 2.01 -13.19 -8.40
CA ARG A 62 1.61 -14.42 -7.70
C ARG A 62 2.42 -14.61 -6.42
N ASP A 63 3.76 -14.56 -6.54
CA ASP A 63 4.66 -14.74 -5.40
C ASP A 63 4.42 -13.63 -4.34
N PHE A 64 4.29 -12.38 -4.79
CA PHE A 64 4.06 -11.24 -3.93
C PHE A 64 2.74 -11.34 -3.14
N VAL A 65 1.65 -11.75 -3.79
CA VAL A 65 0.33 -11.90 -3.13
C VAL A 65 0.31 -13.09 -2.18
N ASP A 66 1.02 -14.17 -2.51
CA ASP A 66 1.13 -15.33 -1.62
C ASP A 66 1.83 -14.98 -0.30
N ASP A 67 2.83 -14.08 -0.30
CA ASP A 67 3.47 -13.59 0.91
C ASP A 67 2.47 -12.85 1.84
N TYR A 68 1.47 -12.17 1.28
CA TYR A 68 0.44 -11.46 2.05
C TYR A 68 -0.70 -12.35 2.55
N ARG A 69 -0.84 -13.57 2.03
CA ARG A 69 -1.99 -14.45 2.31
C ARG A 69 -2.24 -14.65 3.79
N LEU A 70 -1.20 -15.00 4.56
CA LEU A 70 -1.33 -15.25 6.00
C LEU A 70 -1.76 -14.00 6.79
N ASP A 71 -1.27 -12.82 6.40
CA ASP A 71 -1.61 -11.59 7.10
C ASP A 71 -3.02 -11.12 6.75
N LEU A 72 -3.48 -11.34 5.53
CA LEU A 72 -4.87 -11.11 5.14
C LEU A 72 -5.83 -12.04 5.87
N GLU A 73 -5.51 -13.33 5.99
CA GLU A 73 -6.29 -14.31 6.75
C GLU A 73 -6.40 -13.93 8.24
N LYS A 74 -5.29 -13.51 8.88
CA LYS A 74 -5.31 -13.01 10.28
C LYS A 74 -6.22 -11.79 10.46
N ASN A 75 -6.34 -10.97 9.44
CA ASN A 75 -7.22 -9.80 9.44
C ASN A 75 -8.64 -10.12 8.94
N SER A 76 -8.97 -11.41 8.72
CA SER A 76 -10.27 -11.87 8.19
C SER A 76 -10.63 -11.24 6.85
N ILE A 77 -9.64 -10.96 6.01
CA ILE A 77 -9.83 -10.40 4.68
C ILE A 77 -9.82 -11.54 3.66
N LYS A 78 -10.90 -11.68 2.90
CA LYS A 78 -10.99 -12.64 1.80
C LYS A 78 -10.10 -12.18 0.65
N LEU A 79 -9.14 -13.01 0.25
CA LEU A 79 -8.30 -12.76 -0.91
C LEU A 79 -8.86 -13.47 -2.15
N GLU A 80 -9.04 -12.73 -3.23
CA GLU A 80 -9.41 -13.23 -4.55
C GLU A 80 -8.29 -12.89 -5.55
N THR A 81 -7.87 -13.85 -6.37
CA THR A 81 -6.79 -13.63 -7.36
C THR A 81 -7.22 -14.08 -8.74
N ASP A 82 -6.96 -13.25 -9.75
CA ASP A 82 -7.12 -13.55 -11.16
C ASP A 82 -5.85 -13.11 -11.90
N ILE A 83 -4.79 -13.93 -11.74
CA ILE A 83 -3.47 -13.67 -12.31
C ILE A 83 -3.14 -14.83 -13.26
N PRO A 84 -3.17 -14.61 -14.59
CA PRO A 84 -2.84 -15.63 -15.59
C PRO A 84 -1.46 -16.24 -15.38
N THR A 85 -1.29 -17.46 -15.89
CA THR A 85 0.00 -18.15 -15.87
C THR A 85 0.90 -17.76 -17.05
N ASP A 86 0.33 -17.10 -18.06
CA ASP A 86 1.06 -16.62 -19.22
C ASP A 86 2.14 -15.61 -18.80
N GLU A 87 3.31 -15.78 -19.40
CA GLU A 87 4.44 -14.89 -19.12
C GLU A 87 4.21 -13.52 -19.76
N VAL A 88 4.40 -12.45 -18.96
CA VAL A 88 4.34 -11.07 -19.44
C VAL A 88 5.59 -10.33 -18.97
N ILE A 89 6.53 -10.13 -19.91
CA ILE A 89 7.82 -9.52 -19.59
C ILE A 89 7.71 -8.01 -19.55
N VAL A 90 8.12 -7.44 -18.42
CA VAL A 90 8.24 -6.00 -18.19
C VAL A 90 9.64 -5.68 -17.65
N ARG A 91 10.07 -4.45 -17.83
CA ARG A 91 11.30 -3.94 -17.22
C ARG A 91 10.99 -3.25 -15.90
N MET A 92 11.40 -3.85 -14.78
CA MET A 92 11.08 -3.33 -13.46
C MET A 92 12.23 -3.46 -12.45
N ASP A 93 12.21 -2.60 -11.45
CA ASP A 93 12.96 -2.77 -10.20
C ASP A 93 12.06 -3.49 -9.20
N TYR A 94 12.40 -4.72 -8.89
CA TYR A 94 11.59 -5.62 -8.06
C TYR A 94 11.34 -5.06 -6.66
N GLU A 95 12.37 -4.50 -6.01
CA GLU A 95 12.27 -3.93 -4.67
C GLU A 95 11.33 -2.71 -4.66
N LYS A 96 11.47 -1.82 -5.65
CA LYS A 96 10.65 -0.63 -5.73
C LYS A 96 9.21 -0.96 -6.11
N MET A 97 9.00 -1.94 -7.01
CA MET A 97 7.64 -2.41 -7.34
C MET A 97 6.97 -3.15 -6.19
N SER A 98 7.72 -3.97 -5.41
CA SER A 98 7.19 -4.53 -4.15
C SER A 98 6.69 -3.43 -3.22
N ARG A 99 7.42 -2.31 -3.07
CA ARG A 99 6.98 -1.18 -2.26
C ARG A 99 5.71 -0.52 -2.80
N VAL A 100 5.56 -0.43 -4.14
CA VAL A 100 4.31 0.08 -4.76
C VAL A 100 3.13 -0.79 -4.33
N PHE A 101 3.24 -2.11 -4.56
CA PHE A 101 2.13 -3.01 -4.28
C PHE A 101 1.86 -3.18 -2.78
N SER A 102 2.89 -3.14 -1.92
CA SER A 102 2.70 -3.08 -0.45
C SER A 102 1.88 -1.86 -0.06
N ASN A 103 2.23 -0.66 -0.54
CA ASN A 103 1.46 0.55 -0.25
C ASN A 103 -0.01 0.43 -0.67
N LEU A 104 -0.31 -0.23 -1.78
CA LEU A 104 -1.67 -0.42 -2.27
C LEU A 104 -2.44 -1.45 -1.43
N ILE A 105 -1.84 -2.61 -1.13
CA ILE A 105 -2.46 -3.64 -0.28
C ILE A 105 -2.65 -3.12 1.15
N ASP A 106 -1.65 -2.44 1.73
CA ASP A 106 -1.75 -1.85 3.07
C ASP A 106 -2.88 -0.83 3.16
N ASN A 107 -3.11 -0.04 2.09
CA ASN A 107 -4.26 0.85 2.02
C ASN A 107 -5.58 0.07 1.98
N ALA A 108 -5.69 -0.98 1.17
CA ALA A 108 -6.89 -1.82 1.10
C ALA A 108 -7.20 -2.49 2.46
N VAL A 109 -6.18 -3.00 3.16
CA VAL A 109 -6.30 -3.55 4.52
C VAL A 109 -6.75 -2.49 5.52
N LYS A 110 -6.18 -1.30 5.44
CA LYS A 110 -6.38 -0.20 6.36
C LYS A 110 -7.77 0.43 6.23
N TYR A 111 -8.27 0.55 5.01
CA TYR A 111 -9.55 1.18 4.68
C TYR A 111 -10.63 0.14 4.34
N ARG A 112 -10.45 -1.10 4.78
CA ARG A 112 -11.38 -2.22 4.52
C ARG A 112 -12.77 -1.97 5.07
N SER A 113 -13.75 -2.67 4.51
CA SER A 113 -15.08 -2.79 5.09
C SER A 113 -15.03 -3.50 6.45
N GLU A 114 -15.95 -3.15 7.34
CA GLU A 114 -16.17 -3.90 8.58
C GLU A 114 -16.88 -5.24 8.31
N ASP A 115 -17.73 -5.27 7.27
CA ASP A 115 -18.48 -6.45 6.86
C ASP A 115 -17.82 -7.15 5.67
N ASN A 116 -17.39 -8.40 5.89
CA ASN A 116 -16.84 -9.28 4.85
C ASN A 116 -15.78 -8.59 3.97
N PRO A 117 -14.66 -8.08 4.54
CA PRO A 117 -13.65 -7.40 3.77
C PRO A 117 -13.05 -8.34 2.71
N THR A 118 -12.98 -7.83 1.48
CA THR A 118 -12.45 -8.57 0.33
C THR A 118 -11.37 -7.75 -0.36
N LEU A 119 -10.28 -8.40 -0.70
CA LEU A 119 -9.21 -7.87 -1.54
C LEU A 119 -9.12 -8.73 -2.79
N SER A 120 -9.21 -8.11 -3.97
CA SER A 120 -9.06 -8.78 -5.27
C SER A 120 -7.81 -8.25 -5.96
N VAL A 121 -6.96 -9.15 -6.44
CA VAL A 121 -5.77 -8.84 -7.23
C VAL A 121 -5.84 -9.52 -8.57
N SER A 122 -5.75 -8.74 -9.64
CA SER A 122 -5.79 -9.28 -11.01
C SER A 122 -4.76 -8.61 -11.91
N THR A 123 -4.34 -9.34 -12.95
CA THR A 123 -3.53 -8.79 -14.03
C THR A 123 -4.22 -8.99 -15.37
N MET A 124 -4.10 -7.98 -16.23
CA MET A 124 -4.68 -8.02 -17.56
C MET A 124 -3.67 -7.49 -18.58
N CYS A 125 -3.26 -8.35 -19.52
CA CYS A 125 -2.37 -7.97 -20.60
C CYS A 125 -3.15 -7.20 -21.69
N SER A 126 -2.50 -6.20 -22.27
CA SER A 126 -2.95 -5.47 -23.46
C SER A 126 -1.81 -5.34 -24.47
N ASP A 127 -2.10 -4.80 -25.65
CA ASP A 127 -1.07 -4.61 -26.70
C ASP A 127 0.07 -3.69 -26.26
N GLY A 128 -0.19 -2.70 -25.37
CA GLY A 128 0.80 -1.75 -24.92
C GLY A 128 1.50 -2.11 -23.61
N GLY A 129 1.01 -3.10 -22.85
CA GLY A 129 1.54 -3.43 -21.53
C GLY A 129 0.58 -4.25 -20.69
N VAL A 130 0.77 -4.22 -19.38
CA VAL A 130 -0.02 -4.97 -18.40
C VAL A 130 -0.66 -4.01 -17.40
N TYR A 131 -1.91 -4.27 -17.08
CA TYR A 131 -2.63 -3.64 -15.98
C TYR A 131 -2.61 -4.58 -14.78
N VAL A 132 -2.19 -4.08 -13.64
CA VAL A 132 -2.33 -4.74 -12.33
C VAL A 132 -3.42 -4.00 -11.57
N ASN A 133 -4.48 -4.71 -11.19
CA ASN A 133 -5.60 -4.14 -10.43
C ASN A 133 -5.56 -4.71 -9.00
N ILE A 134 -5.68 -3.83 -8.02
CA ILE A 134 -5.85 -4.17 -6.61
C ILE A 134 -7.13 -3.49 -6.16
N SER A 135 -8.16 -4.29 -5.88
CA SER A 135 -9.50 -3.82 -5.57
C SER A 135 -9.92 -4.25 -4.18
N ASP A 136 -10.49 -3.35 -3.42
CA ASP A 136 -11.12 -3.60 -2.13
C ASP A 136 -12.62 -3.25 -2.15
N ASN A 137 -13.37 -3.80 -1.22
CA ASN A 137 -14.76 -3.43 -0.96
C ASN A 137 -14.88 -2.49 0.27
N GLY A 138 -13.86 -1.70 0.53
CA GLY A 138 -13.74 -0.83 1.70
C GLY A 138 -14.58 0.44 1.64
N ILE A 139 -14.14 1.45 2.42
CA ILE A 139 -14.90 2.70 2.60
C ILE A 139 -15.07 3.54 1.34
N GLY A 140 -14.30 3.27 0.27
CA GLY A 140 -14.34 4.04 -0.98
C GLY A 140 -13.80 5.46 -0.84
N ILE A 141 -13.81 6.19 -1.96
CA ILE A 141 -13.27 7.55 -2.07
C ILE A 141 -14.27 8.39 -2.87
N GLU A 142 -14.57 9.60 -2.41
CA GLU A 142 -15.41 10.54 -3.18
C GLU A 142 -14.69 11.02 -4.45
N GLU A 143 -15.43 11.27 -5.52
CA GLU A 143 -14.87 11.62 -6.83
C GLU A 143 -13.98 12.89 -6.79
N ASN A 144 -14.38 13.89 -6.01
CA ASN A 144 -13.62 15.12 -5.81
C ASN A 144 -12.26 14.88 -5.15
N GLU A 145 -12.12 13.84 -4.31
CA GLU A 145 -10.91 13.48 -3.58
C GLU A 145 -9.92 12.67 -4.45
N LEU A 146 -10.42 11.89 -5.42
CA LEU A 146 -9.58 11.03 -6.28
C LEU A 146 -8.44 11.77 -6.99
N LYS A 147 -8.61 13.07 -7.24
CA LYS A 147 -7.59 13.89 -7.91
C LYS A 147 -6.38 14.18 -7.03
N ASN A 148 -6.60 14.22 -5.71
CA ASN A 148 -5.61 14.69 -4.73
C ASN A 148 -4.92 13.55 -3.98
N VAL A 149 -5.44 12.31 -4.03
CA VAL A 149 -4.95 11.16 -3.23
C VAL A 149 -3.47 10.80 -3.48
N PHE A 150 -2.90 11.23 -4.61
CA PHE A 150 -1.49 11.04 -4.95
C PHE A 150 -0.59 12.21 -4.53
N GLU A 151 -1.16 13.30 -4.01
CA GLU A 151 -0.37 14.40 -3.47
C GLU A 151 0.30 13.97 -2.15
N GLY A 152 1.56 14.36 -1.99
CA GLY A 152 2.29 14.05 -0.76
C GLY A 152 1.62 14.67 0.47
N PHE A 153 1.50 13.90 1.56
CA PHE A 153 0.84 14.26 2.82
C PHE A 153 -0.68 14.46 2.73
N TYR A 154 -1.28 14.25 1.55
CA TYR A 154 -2.72 14.36 1.42
C TYR A 154 -3.44 13.19 2.12
N ARG A 155 -4.55 13.52 2.77
CA ARG A 155 -5.42 12.54 3.44
C ARG A 155 -6.86 13.02 3.37
N VAL A 156 -7.74 12.13 2.95
CA VAL A 156 -9.18 12.37 2.94
C VAL A 156 -9.68 12.64 4.37
N ASP A 157 -10.50 13.64 4.58
CA ASP A 157 -10.95 14.07 5.93
C ASP A 157 -11.57 12.93 6.74
N SER A 158 -12.39 12.09 6.13
CA SER A 158 -12.99 10.92 6.77
C SER A 158 -11.98 9.87 7.26
N SER A 159 -10.77 9.88 6.70
CA SER A 159 -9.69 8.93 7.03
C SER A 159 -8.67 9.47 8.05
N ARG A 160 -8.83 10.69 8.53
CA ARG A 160 -7.84 11.32 9.45
C ARG A 160 -7.66 10.59 10.78
N SER A 161 -8.67 9.87 11.24
CA SER A 161 -8.59 9.03 12.44
C SER A 161 -7.78 7.75 12.23
N ILE A 162 -7.62 7.30 10.97
CA ILE A 162 -6.91 6.08 10.63
C ILE A 162 -5.42 6.43 10.45
N LYS A 163 -4.49 5.68 11.07
CA LYS A 163 -3.05 5.95 11.03
C LYS A 163 -2.48 6.00 9.61
N GLY A 164 -1.56 6.93 9.30
CA GLY A 164 -0.84 6.98 8.03
C GLY A 164 -0.22 8.33 7.75
N SER A 165 0.85 8.35 6.95
CA SER A 165 1.62 9.55 6.59
C SER A 165 1.02 10.37 5.45
N GLY A 166 0.16 9.77 4.61
CA GLY A 166 -0.26 10.37 3.34
C GLY A 166 0.83 10.38 2.25
N LEU A 167 1.95 9.68 2.48
CA LEU A 167 3.06 9.62 1.51
C LEU A 167 3.03 8.38 0.61
N GLY A 168 2.35 7.30 1.02
CA GLY A 168 2.42 6.00 0.35
C GLY A 168 1.99 6.04 -1.12
N LEU A 169 0.85 6.66 -1.42
CA LEU A 169 0.36 6.78 -2.80
C LEU A 169 1.23 7.72 -3.64
N GLY A 170 1.72 8.83 -3.08
CA GLY A 170 2.66 9.72 -3.76
C GLY A 170 3.97 9.03 -4.14
N ILE A 171 4.53 8.23 -3.22
CA ILE A 171 5.71 7.38 -3.47
C ILE A 171 5.41 6.35 -4.56
N ALA A 172 4.28 5.63 -4.46
CA ALA A 172 3.87 4.64 -5.45
C ALA A 172 3.76 5.25 -6.85
N LYS A 173 3.14 6.44 -6.98
CA LYS A 173 3.02 7.16 -8.25
C LYS A 173 4.38 7.48 -8.86
N GLN A 174 5.27 8.07 -8.09
CA GLN A 174 6.60 8.45 -8.60
C GLN A 174 7.42 7.21 -9.01
N ILE A 175 7.35 6.11 -8.26
CA ILE A 175 8.02 4.86 -8.62
C ILE A 175 7.46 4.31 -9.94
N VAL A 176 6.14 4.22 -10.09
CA VAL A 176 5.50 3.71 -11.32
C VAL A 176 5.84 4.60 -12.53
N GLU A 177 5.84 5.93 -12.36
CA GLU A 177 6.25 6.86 -13.42
C GLU A 177 7.72 6.67 -13.84
N LYS A 178 8.63 6.37 -12.91
CA LYS A 178 10.04 6.02 -13.23
C LYS A 178 10.18 4.71 -13.99
N HIS A 179 9.17 3.82 -13.90
CA HIS A 179 9.07 2.59 -14.71
C HIS A 179 8.41 2.83 -16.09
N GLY A 180 8.10 4.09 -16.44
CA GLY A 180 7.37 4.41 -17.67
C GLY A 180 5.89 4.05 -17.61
N GLY A 181 5.41 3.68 -16.44
CA GLY A 181 4.03 3.25 -16.18
C GLY A 181 3.10 4.40 -15.79
N LYS A 182 1.88 4.03 -15.42
CA LYS A 182 0.85 4.94 -14.89
C LYS A 182 0.13 4.27 -13.72
N ILE A 183 -0.30 5.07 -12.74
CA ILE A 183 -1.13 4.61 -11.63
C ILE A 183 -2.31 5.56 -11.43
N TRP A 184 -3.48 5.02 -11.14
CA TRP A 184 -4.67 5.78 -10.76
C TRP A 184 -5.58 4.96 -9.86
N LEU A 185 -6.49 5.64 -9.17
CA LEU A 185 -7.55 5.01 -8.39
C LEU A 185 -8.90 5.18 -9.09
N LYS A 186 -9.79 4.22 -8.89
CA LYS A 186 -11.19 4.27 -9.25
C LYS A 186 -12.03 3.96 -8.00
N SER A 187 -13.10 4.71 -7.79
CA SER A 187 -14.10 4.44 -6.76
C SER A 187 -15.42 5.05 -7.20
N ASP A 188 -16.50 4.33 -7.00
CA ASP A 188 -17.87 4.81 -7.28
C ASP A 188 -18.49 5.58 -6.10
N GLY A 189 -17.61 6.03 -5.16
CA GLY A 189 -17.99 6.81 -3.99
C GLY A 189 -17.87 6.04 -2.68
N LEU A 190 -18.34 6.68 -1.60
CA LEU A 190 -18.26 6.11 -0.25
C LEU A 190 -19.06 4.80 -0.13
N GLY A 191 -18.45 3.82 0.54
CA GLY A 191 -19.01 2.47 0.72
C GLY A 191 -18.99 1.59 -0.54
N LYS A 192 -18.30 2.02 -1.61
CA LYS A 192 -18.21 1.28 -2.88
C LYS A 192 -16.85 0.65 -3.14
N GLY A 193 -15.94 0.75 -2.16
CA GLY A 193 -14.59 0.25 -2.30
C GLY A 193 -13.73 1.09 -3.24
N THR A 194 -12.50 0.64 -3.43
CA THR A 194 -11.53 1.32 -4.28
C THR A 194 -10.79 0.30 -5.15
N THR A 195 -10.50 0.67 -6.39
CA THR A 195 -9.61 -0.10 -7.27
C THR A 195 -8.39 0.76 -7.60
N ALA A 196 -7.22 0.31 -7.16
CA ALA A 196 -5.95 0.84 -7.62
C ALA A 196 -5.52 0.12 -8.90
N VAL A 197 -5.19 0.88 -9.93
CA VAL A 197 -4.76 0.37 -11.24
C VAL A 197 -3.35 0.83 -11.50
N VAL A 198 -2.45 -0.11 -11.73
CA VAL A 198 -1.06 0.14 -12.16
C VAL A 198 -0.89 -0.40 -13.57
N PHE A 199 -0.47 0.47 -14.48
CA PHE A 199 -0.08 0.09 -15.84
C PHE A 199 1.44 0.08 -15.95
N LEU A 200 2.01 -1.00 -16.50
CA LEU A 200 3.42 -1.09 -16.87
C LEU A 200 3.54 -1.42 -18.35
N PRO A 201 4.42 -0.73 -19.11
CA PRO A 201 4.67 -1.08 -20.50
C PRO A 201 5.38 -2.43 -20.58
N LYS A 202 4.98 -3.29 -21.52
CA LYS A 202 5.72 -4.50 -21.84
C LYS A 202 6.91 -4.19 -22.76
N ILE A 203 7.88 -5.08 -22.76
CA ILE A 203 9.03 -5.04 -23.67
C ILE A 203 8.66 -5.69 -24.99
#